data_9ab2a573bb69bc078716376e5388ecbb
#
_entry.id   9ab2a573bb69bc078716376e5388ecbb
#
_cell.length_a   1.000
_cell.length_b   1.000
_cell.length_c   1.000
_cell.angle_alpha   90.00
_cell.angle_beta   90.00
_cell.angle_gamma   90.00
#
_symmetry.space_group_name_H-M   'P 1'
#
loop_
_entity.id
_entity.type
_entity.pdbx_description
1 polymer ?
#
loop_
_entity_poly.entity_id
_entity_poly.type
_entity_poly.pdbx_seq_one_letter_code
_entity_poly.pdbx_strand_id
1 'polypeptide(L)'
;MKNEILLFLLMIFPFLNVTAWDYNGRHGWPEQKPPKKVIFCAMGRDVPEAMLLESLSGLSAQAVNQGKFNEMVWVNITDDSYKKIYDQSLDALKIKQVKNMDVWSLVDYLKKSKIIRGYVLYKSDVYRKNAYASHVGTDYSSNVATVYSSLLKGVLIDESLISEAHRHGLKQLKDARYESPTECFNKNKNKLNNTSALSIPPSVTNLRDFAIAHKFMLYADNKEIIDKVLEWVRPLSPILGWGCGDEYDFTSVIARWGHYNTATNWCWNLPLISSLSSNVELKKEKEISVDDINFKDTSSFHTFVMSDGDNMQWTMGSFLENSNYIGNKDRESVGLSWTLCATNLSIVSPFTWNSFADIQRKNFSYIEYGGGYQYPDIFAANRPNRSELLREFARRVNYHLKKLNIKIFGFICRDVASNEAQEAFQIYAEEMEDITGMLAVQYFPYELDGSIYWKKNKKGIDIPVVTARYSVWNEVNEARPRAGTPEFVASLINRDAMNAKSNHDKAFSWTIVHAWSDFSLTSKISEKPAIGFNPVKACEKLLIDDVKTVSANELLWRIRMKYRSAQTKSLIKGYVL
;
A
#
# COMPACT_ATOMS: atom_id res chain seq x y z
N MET A 1 -47.74 22.90 51.19
CA MET A 1 -46.33 22.62 51.01
C MET A 1 -46.25 21.43 50.05
N LYS A 2 -46.04 21.72 48.77
CA LYS A 2 -45.92 20.70 47.70
C LYS A 2 -44.43 20.58 47.37
N ASN A 3 -43.88 19.40 47.55
CA ASN A 3 -42.52 19.06 47.12
C ASN A 3 -42.55 18.78 45.62
N GLU A 4 -41.89 19.61 44.85
CA GLU A 4 -41.56 19.33 43.43
C GLU A 4 -40.23 18.56 43.42
N ILE A 5 -40.31 17.31 42.98
CA ILE A 5 -39.15 16.48 42.68
C ILE A 5 -38.73 16.80 41.26
N LEU A 6 -37.58 17.44 41.13
CA LEU A 6 -36.94 17.76 39.84
C LEU A 6 -36.23 16.48 39.35
N LEU A 7 -36.83 15.81 38.37
CA LEU A 7 -36.21 14.65 37.71
C LEU A 7 -35.15 15.15 36.71
N PHE A 8 -33.89 15.04 37.05
CA PHE A 8 -32.77 15.20 36.12
C PHE A 8 -32.72 13.97 35.22
N LEU A 9 -33.20 14.09 33.97
CA LEU A 9 -32.93 13.12 32.92
C LEU A 9 -31.45 13.25 32.51
N LEU A 10 -30.59 12.41 33.08
CA LEU A 10 -29.26 12.14 32.52
C LEU A 10 -29.47 11.45 31.18
N MET A 11 -29.33 12.19 30.08
CA MET A 11 -29.11 11.60 28.75
C MET A 11 -27.75 10.88 28.80
N ILE A 12 -27.80 9.59 29.03
CA ILE A 12 -26.65 8.70 28.79
C ILE A 12 -26.52 8.63 27.27
N PHE A 13 -25.69 9.50 26.72
CA PHE A 13 -25.12 9.22 25.40
C PHE A 13 -24.35 7.90 25.56
N PRO A 14 -24.65 6.89 24.74
CA PRO A 14 -23.75 5.75 24.67
C PRO A 14 -22.45 6.29 24.13
N PHE A 15 -21.47 6.53 24.98
CA PHE A 15 -20.09 6.53 24.56
C PHE A 15 -19.91 5.18 23.88
N LEU A 16 -19.97 5.16 22.55
CA LEU A 16 -19.39 4.09 21.77
C LEU A 16 -17.96 3.98 22.28
N ASN A 17 -17.74 3.04 23.18
CA ASN A 17 -16.41 2.57 23.48
C ASN A 17 -15.82 2.18 22.13
N VAL A 18 -15.07 3.08 21.53
CA VAL A 18 -14.07 2.74 20.53
C VAL A 18 -13.13 1.84 21.34
N THR A 19 -13.44 0.54 21.34
CA THR A 19 -12.53 -0.45 21.88
C THR A 19 -11.21 -0.12 21.24
N ALA A 20 -10.25 0.30 22.08
CA ALA A 20 -8.90 0.54 21.63
C ALA A 20 -8.53 -0.63 20.73
N TRP A 21 -8.21 -0.34 19.46
CA TRP A 21 -7.78 -1.38 18.56
C TRP A 21 -6.61 -2.06 19.24
N ASP A 22 -6.68 -3.37 19.31
CA ASP A 22 -5.56 -4.14 19.79
C ASP A 22 -4.34 -3.79 18.93
N TYR A 23 -3.37 -3.09 19.51
CA TYR A 23 -2.13 -2.67 18.86
C TYR A 23 -1.18 -3.86 18.63
N ASN A 24 -1.71 -5.03 18.33
CA ASN A 24 -0.90 -6.21 18.01
C ASN A 24 -0.07 -6.05 16.71
N GLY A 25 0.02 -4.83 16.21
CA GLY A 25 0.84 -4.46 15.06
C GLY A 25 0.23 -4.81 13.70
N ARG A 26 -1.06 -5.16 13.63
CA ARG A 26 -1.68 -5.54 12.36
C ARG A 26 -2.28 -4.40 11.55
N HIS A 27 -2.32 -3.20 12.07
CA HIS A 27 -2.74 -2.01 11.32
C HIS A 27 -4.08 -2.17 10.56
N GLY A 28 -5.05 -2.85 11.17
CA GLY A 28 -6.36 -3.15 10.57
C GLY A 28 -6.41 -4.41 9.69
N TRP A 29 -5.30 -5.01 9.34
CA TRP A 29 -5.27 -6.27 8.60
C TRP A 29 -5.80 -7.44 9.43
N PRO A 30 -6.58 -8.37 8.83
CA PRO A 30 -7.08 -9.54 9.53
C PRO A 30 -5.94 -10.52 9.85
N GLU A 31 -6.13 -11.29 10.89
CA GLU A 31 -5.23 -12.39 11.22
C GLU A 31 -5.59 -13.63 10.38
N GLN A 32 -4.57 -14.27 9.82
CA GLN A 32 -4.68 -15.53 9.10
C GLN A 32 -3.83 -16.58 9.81
N LYS A 33 -4.44 -17.72 10.15
CA LYS A 33 -3.72 -18.83 10.77
C LYS A 33 -2.87 -19.58 9.72
N PRO A 34 -1.65 -20.01 10.06
CA PRO A 34 -0.80 -20.76 9.15
C PRO A 34 -1.34 -22.19 8.93
N PRO A 35 -1.14 -22.76 7.73
CA PRO A 35 -1.47 -24.16 7.45
C PRO A 35 -0.37 -25.10 7.98
N LYS A 36 -0.68 -26.40 8.05
CA LYS A 36 0.31 -27.46 8.29
C LYS A 36 0.78 -28.12 6.99
N LYS A 37 0.05 -27.94 5.90
CA LYS A 37 0.36 -28.47 4.57
C LYS A 37 -0.07 -27.47 3.50
N VAL A 38 0.60 -27.55 2.34
CA VAL A 38 0.28 -26.74 1.17
C VAL A 38 -0.14 -27.66 0.02
N ILE A 39 -1.14 -27.22 -0.73
CA ILE A 39 -1.56 -27.83 -1.99
C ILE A 39 -1.12 -26.85 -3.08
N PHE A 40 -0.26 -27.31 -3.97
CA PHE A 40 0.16 -26.55 -5.13
C PHE A 40 -0.80 -26.82 -6.28
N CYS A 41 -1.39 -25.78 -6.85
CA CYS A 41 -2.31 -25.88 -7.96
C CYS A 41 -1.88 -24.97 -9.10
N ALA A 42 -1.79 -25.52 -10.30
CA ALA A 42 -1.50 -24.70 -11.49
C ALA A 42 -2.65 -23.71 -11.72
N MET A 43 -2.31 -22.56 -12.30
CA MET A 43 -3.29 -21.54 -12.70
C MET A 43 -4.36 -22.16 -13.61
N GLY A 44 -5.60 -21.71 -13.46
CA GLY A 44 -6.70 -22.10 -14.34
C GLY A 44 -6.43 -21.76 -15.81
N ARG A 45 -7.03 -22.49 -16.73
CA ARG A 45 -6.84 -22.35 -18.19
C ARG A 45 -7.37 -21.01 -18.73
N ASP A 46 -8.36 -20.46 -18.06
CA ASP A 46 -9.04 -19.22 -18.43
C ASP A 46 -9.54 -18.48 -17.18
N VAL A 47 -10.18 -17.34 -17.38
CA VAL A 47 -10.74 -16.53 -16.29
C VAL A 47 -11.77 -17.28 -15.43
N PRO A 48 -12.74 -18.03 -15.99
CA PRO A 48 -13.66 -18.85 -15.20
C PRO A 48 -12.97 -19.86 -14.28
N GLU A 49 -11.98 -20.61 -14.77
CA GLU A 49 -11.22 -21.54 -13.93
C GLU A 49 -10.31 -20.83 -12.91
N ALA A 50 -9.73 -19.69 -13.27
CA ALA A 50 -8.95 -18.90 -12.32
C ALA A 50 -9.83 -18.38 -11.16
N MET A 51 -11.05 -17.92 -11.43
CA MET A 51 -12.01 -17.53 -10.38
C MET A 51 -12.45 -18.72 -9.51
N LEU A 52 -12.68 -19.90 -10.13
CA LEU A 52 -12.94 -21.12 -9.41
C LEU A 52 -11.78 -21.45 -8.46
N LEU A 53 -10.54 -21.39 -8.95
CA LEU A 53 -9.34 -21.67 -8.16
C LEU A 53 -9.16 -20.69 -7.00
N GLU A 54 -9.38 -19.39 -7.22
CA GLU A 54 -9.37 -18.38 -6.17
C GLU A 54 -10.41 -18.68 -5.07
N SER A 55 -11.59 -19.16 -5.45
CA SER A 55 -12.59 -19.54 -4.46
C SER A 55 -12.21 -20.79 -3.66
N LEU A 56 -11.56 -21.77 -4.29
CA LEU A 56 -11.03 -22.96 -3.61
C LEU A 56 -9.92 -22.58 -2.62
N SER A 57 -9.01 -21.71 -3.03
CA SER A 57 -7.96 -21.14 -2.18
C SER A 57 -8.57 -20.44 -0.96
N GLY A 58 -9.50 -19.52 -1.18
CA GLY A 58 -10.14 -18.76 -0.10
C GLY A 58 -10.93 -19.63 0.87
N LEU A 59 -11.68 -20.63 0.38
CA LEU A 59 -12.44 -21.56 1.24
C LEU A 59 -11.52 -22.47 2.05
N SER A 60 -10.38 -22.91 1.49
CA SER A 60 -9.37 -23.65 2.25
C SER A 60 -8.79 -22.80 3.39
N ALA A 61 -8.41 -21.57 3.11
CA ALA A 61 -7.89 -20.62 4.10
C ALA A 61 -8.93 -20.27 5.18
N GLN A 62 -10.19 -20.05 4.79
CA GLN A 62 -11.29 -19.87 5.73
C GLN A 62 -11.44 -21.06 6.69
N ALA A 63 -11.34 -22.29 6.16
CA ALA A 63 -11.44 -23.49 6.97
C ALA A 63 -10.24 -23.66 7.93
N VAL A 64 -9.04 -23.24 7.52
CA VAL A 64 -7.85 -23.18 8.41
C VAL A 64 -8.06 -22.18 9.54
N ASN A 65 -8.59 -20.99 9.25
CA ASN A 65 -8.92 -20.00 10.29
C ASN A 65 -9.93 -20.55 11.32
N GLN A 66 -10.89 -21.37 10.86
CA GLN A 66 -11.88 -22.01 11.71
C GLN A 66 -11.37 -23.26 12.45
N GLY A 67 -10.13 -23.69 12.22
CA GLY A 67 -9.57 -24.93 12.78
C GLY A 67 -10.22 -26.22 12.24
N LYS A 68 -10.88 -26.14 11.09
CA LYS A 68 -11.61 -27.29 10.44
C LYS A 68 -10.79 -27.97 9.37
N PHE A 69 -9.70 -27.36 8.96
CA PHE A 69 -8.77 -27.86 7.95
C PHE A 69 -7.36 -27.43 8.33
N ASN A 70 -6.35 -28.03 7.70
CA ASN A 70 -4.94 -27.73 8.00
C ASN A 70 -4.11 -27.56 6.73
N GLU A 71 -4.75 -27.44 5.57
CA GLU A 71 -4.09 -27.26 4.29
C GLU A 71 -4.57 -25.97 3.63
N MET A 72 -3.65 -25.22 2.98
CA MET A 72 -3.97 -24.09 2.12
C MET A 72 -3.52 -24.34 0.70
N VAL A 73 -4.18 -23.70 -0.23
CA VAL A 73 -3.83 -23.76 -1.65
C VAL A 73 -2.83 -22.64 -1.98
N TRP A 74 -1.77 -23.02 -2.70
CA TRP A 74 -0.91 -22.08 -3.42
C TRP A 74 -1.29 -22.10 -4.89
N VAL A 75 -1.73 -20.96 -5.40
CA VAL A 75 -1.98 -20.74 -6.82
C VAL A 75 -0.65 -20.47 -7.51
N ASN A 76 -0.25 -21.35 -8.40
CA ASN A 76 1.02 -21.18 -9.11
C ASN A 76 0.89 -20.19 -10.25
N ILE A 77 1.54 -19.07 -10.08
CA ILE A 77 1.74 -18.06 -11.12
C ILE A 77 3.19 -18.11 -11.60
N THR A 78 3.42 -17.83 -12.88
CA THR A 78 4.77 -17.81 -13.48
C THR A 78 5.46 -16.47 -13.19
N ASP A 79 5.84 -16.25 -11.94
CA ASP A 79 6.52 -15.03 -11.47
C ASP A 79 7.64 -15.42 -10.48
N ASP A 80 8.86 -14.99 -10.76
CA ASP A 80 10.05 -15.38 -9.99
C ASP A 80 10.01 -14.82 -8.55
N SER A 81 9.42 -13.65 -8.34
CA SER A 81 9.26 -13.06 -7.00
C SER A 81 8.32 -13.89 -6.15
N TYR A 82 7.18 -14.31 -6.71
CA TYR A 82 6.23 -15.19 -6.02
C TYR A 82 6.79 -16.58 -5.81
N LYS A 83 7.60 -17.10 -6.75
CA LYS A 83 8.31 -18.37 -6.55
C LYS A 83 9.26 -18.28 -5.33
N LYS A 84 10.01 -17.21 -5.20
CA LYS A 84 10.89 -16.97 -4.04
C LYS A 84 10.10 -16.89 -2.73
N ILE A 85 9.00 -16.16 -2.72
CA ILE A 85 8.08 -16.08 -1.55
C ILE A 85 7.52 -17.45 -1.21
N TYR A 86 7.16 -18.27 -2.21
CA TYR A 86 6.69 -19.65 -2.02
C TYR A 86 7.74 -20.52 -1.31
N ASP A 87 8.96 -20.57 -1.85
CA ASP A 87 10.05 -21.36 -1.30
C ASP A 87 10.34 -20.93 0.17
N GLN A 88 10.44 -19.64 0.43
CA GLN A 88 10.60 -19.07 1.78
C GLN A 88 9.44 -19.43 2.72
N SER A 89 8.23 -19.48 2.18
CA SER A 89 7.03 -19.86 2.95
C SER A 89 7.06 -21.31 3.37
N LEU A 90 7.44 -22.22 2.49
CA LEU A 90 7.59 -23.63 2.81
C LEU A 90 8.64 -23.87 3.89
N ASP A 91 9.77 -23.18 3.78
CA ASP A 91 10.87 -23.26 4.76
C ASP A 91 10.41 -22.78 6.15
N ALA A 92 9.75 -21.64 6.22
CA ALA A 92 9.23 -21.09 7.48
C ALA A 92 8.17 -21.99 8.14
N LEU A 93 7.34 -22.65 7.34
CA LEU A 93 6.34 -23.60 7.79
C LEU A 93 6.93 -25.01 8.04
N LYS A 94 8.19 -25.24 7.67
CA LYS A 94 8.86 -26.56 7.74
C LYS A 94 8.13 -27.65 6.95
N ILE A 95 7.53 -27.27 5.82
CA ILE A 95 6.78 -28.17 4.94
C ILE A 95 7.74 -28.77 3.91
N LYS A 96 7.92 -30.10 3.96
CA LYS A 96 8.81 -30.85 3.06
C LYS A 96 8.13 -31.46 1.85
N GLN A 97 6.84 -31.69 1.94
CA GLN A 97 6.06 -32.35 0.88
C GLN A 97 4.82 -31.53 0.58
N VAL A 98 4.58 -31.30 -0.69
CA VAL A 98 3.45 -30.54 -1.22
C VAL A 98 2.64 -31.47 -2.14
N LYS A 99 1.31 -31.39 -2.05
CA LYS A 99 0.41 -32.05 -3.00
C LYS A 99 0.32 -31.21 -4.26
N ASN A 100 0.46 -31.81 -5.42
CA ASN A 100 0.20 -31.17 -6.70
C ASN A 100 -1.16 -31.61 -7.21
N MET A 101 -2.03 -30.67 -7.57
CA MET A 101 -3.36 -30.93 -8.09
C MET A 101 -3.69 -29.98 -9.24
N ASP A 102 -4.52 -30.43 -10.18
CA ASP A 102 -5.25 -29.55 -11.08
C ASP A 102 -6.52 -29.01 -10.41
N VAL A 103 -7.16 -28.02 -11.01
CA VAL A 103 -8.31 -27.30 -10.44
C VAL A 103 -9.47 -28.26 -10.10
N TRP A 104 -9.82 -29.16 -10.99
CA TRP A 104 -10.97 -30.05 -10.80
C TRP A 104 -10.68 -31.19 -9.83
N SER A 105 -9.48 -31.72 -9.82
CA SER A 105 -9.02 -32.65 -8.77
C SER A 105 -9.05 -31.99 -7.39
N LEU A 106 -8.73 -30.69 -7.31
CA LEU A 106 -8.84 -29.91 -6.08
C LEU A 106 -10.31 -29.72 -5.64
N VAL A 107 -11.23 -29.49 -6.59
CA VAL A 107 -12.69 -29.48 -6.31
C VAL A 107 -13.12 -30.78 -5.62
N ASP A 108 -12.78 -31.93 -6.20
CA ASP A 108 -13.14 -33.23 -5.65
C ASP A 108 -12.52 -33.47 -4.27
N TYR A 109 -11.26 -33.09 -4.12
CA TYR A 109 -10.54 -33.21 -2.85
C TYR A 109 -11.20 -32.38 -1.73
N LEU A 110 -11.47 -31.09 -1.98
CA LEU A 110 -12.08 -30.22 -0.98
C LEU A 110 -13.54 -30.54 -0.71
N LYS A 111 -14.26 -31.06 -1.70
CA LYS A 111 -15.61 -31.61 -1.51
C LYS A 111 -15.60 -32.84 -0.61
N LYS A 112 -14.72 -33.82 -0.87
CA LYS A 112 -14.52 -35.00 -0.02
C LYS A 112 -14.13 -34.62 1.41
N SER A 113 -13.33 -33.57 1.56
CA SER A 113 -12.90 -33.01 2.84
C SER A 113 -13.98 -32.15 3.53
N LYS A 114 -15.17 -32.02 2.95
CA LYS A 114 -16.32 -31.23 3.46
C LYS A 114 -16.01 -29.73 3.63
N ILE A 115 -15.04 -29.22 2.89
CA ILE A 115 -14.68 -27.79 2.89
C ILE A 115 -15.63 -27.02 2.00
N ILE A 116 -16.02 -27.59 0.86
CA ILE A 116 -17.00 -27.02 -0.06
C ILE A 116 -18.30 -27.80 -0.02
N ARG A 117 -19.44 -27.09 -0.24
CA ARG A 117 -20.79 -27.67 -0.19
C ARG A 117 -21.48 -27.73 -1.55
N GLY A 118 -21.03 -26.97 -2.51
CA GLY A 118 -21.61 -26.79 -3.84
C GLY A 118 -21.04 -25.56 -4.50
N TYR A 119 -21.81 -24.87 -5.31
CA TYR A 119 -21.33 -23.68 -6.03
C TYR A 119 -22.30 -22.51 -5.98
N VAL A 120 -21.74 -21.30 -6.22
CA VAL A 120 -22.46 -20.06 -6.46
C VAL A 120 -22.30 -19.72 -7.93
N LEU A 121 -23.42 -19.59 -8.63
CA LEU A 121 -23.46 -19.31 -10.05
C LEU A 121 -23.31 -17.81 -10.29
N TYR A 122 -22.42 -17.44 -11.24
CA TYR A 122 -22.24 -16.08 -11.72
C TYR A 122 -22.06 -16.05 -13.24
N LYS A 123 -22.02 -14.86 -13.79
CA LYS A 123 -21.73 -14.59 -15.19
C LYS A 123 -20.50 -13.69 -15.28
N SER A 124 -19.47 -14.13 -16.00
CA SER A 124 -18.30 -13.31 -16.23
C SER A 124 -18.50 -12.30 -17.37
N ASP A 125 -18.00 -11.09 -17.16
CA ASP A 125 -17.90 -10.07 -18.21
C ASP A 125 -16.51 -10.18 -18.89
N VAL A 126 -16.30 -11.30 -19.59
CA VAL A 126 -14.98 -11.71 -20.14
C VAL A 126 -14.49 -10.76 -21.26
N TYR A 127 -15.38 -9.95 -21.82
CA TYR A 127 -15.09 -9.23 -23.06
C TYR A 127 -14.51 -7.83 -22.89
N ARG A 128 -14.32 -7.34 -21.68
CA ARG A 128 -13.75 -6.00 -21.45
C ARG A 128 -12.23 -6.03 -21.43
N LYS A 129 -11.63 -5.44 -22.45
CA LYS A 129 -10.17 -5.34 -22.59
C LYS A 129 -9.50 -4.46 -21.52
N ASN A 130 -10.24 -3.58 -20.85
CA ASN A 130 -9.73 -2.68 -19.83
C ASN A 130 -10.52 -2.82 -18.53
N ALA A 131 -9.96 -3.53 -17.57
CA ALA A 131 -10.58 -3.79 -16.27
C ALA A 131 -10.79 -2.51 -15.41
N TYR A 132 -10.11 -1.43 -15.75
CA TYR A 132 -10.12 -0.16 -15.00
C TYR A 132 -10.89 0.96 -15.70
N ALA A 133 -11.41 0.72 -16.89
CA ALA A 133 -12.30 1.67 -17.55
C ALA A 133 -13.68 1.70 -16.86
N SER A 134 -14.47 2.75 -17.14
CA SER A 134 -15.85 2.86 -16.64
C SER A 134 -16.62 1.55 -16.81
N HIS A 135 -17.28 1.09 -15.74
CA HIS A 135 -18.01 -0.17 -15.67
C HIS A 135 -19.51 -0.01 -15.93
N VAL A 136 -19.92 1.04 -16.63
CA VAL A 136 -21.32 1.22 -17.04
C VAL A 136 -21.78 -0.01 -17.83
N GLY A 137 -22.82 -0.67 -17.35
CA GLY A 137 -23.35 -1.90 -17.93
C GLY A 137 -22.52 -3.16 -17.68
N THR A 138 -21.56 -3.14 -16.77
CA THR A 138 -20.79 -4.32 -16.34
C THR A 138 -21.64 -5.25 -15.48
N ASP A 139 -21.45 -6.56 -15.65
CA ASP A 139 -22.05 -7.55 -14.78
C ASP A 139 -21.27 -7.70 -13.48
N TYR A 140 -21.88 -7.39 -12.35
CA TYR A 140 -21.28 -7.46 -11.01
C TYR A 140 -21.45 -8.80 -10.30
N SER A 141 -22.06 -9.80 -10.96
CA SER A 141 -22.44 -11.04 -10.31
C SER A 141 -21.23 -11.83 -9.78
N SER A 142 -20.05 -11.69 -10.37
CA SER A 142 -18.82 -12.32 -9.84
C SER A 142 -18.44 -11.77 -8.46
N ASN A 143 -18.61 -10.46 -8.21
CA ASN A 143 -18.38 -9.86 -6.91
C ASN A 143 -19.43 -10.31 -5.89
N VAL A 144 -20.70 -10.33 -6.29
CA VAL A 144 -21.80 -10.87 -5.46
C VAL A 144 -21.58 -12.35 -5.14
N ALA A 145 -21.20 -13.14 -6.14
CA ALA A 145 -20.90 -14.56 -5.95
C ALA A 145 -19.74 -14.79 -4.97
N THR A 146 -18.71 -13.95 -5.00
CA THR A 146 -17.58 -14.03 -4.05
C THR A 146 -18.04 -13.83 -2.61
N VAL A 147 -18.94 -12.88 -2.35
CA VAL A 147 -19.56 -12.70 -1.02
C VAL A 147 -20.31 -13.96 -0.60
N TYR A 148 -21.19 -14.49 -1.46
CA TYR A 148 -21.93 -15.71 -1.15
C TYR A 148 -21.06 -16.96 -1.02
N SER A 149 -19.97 -17.06 -1.78
CA SER A 149 -18.95 -18.12 -1.62
C SER A 149 -18.49 -18.19 -0.17
N SER A 150 -18.10 -17.06 0.40
CA SER A 150 -17.62 -16.96 1.78
C SER A 150 -18.66 -17.37 2.83
N LEU A 151 -19.93 -17.14 2.58
CA LEU A 151 -21.04 -17.38 3.51
C LEU A 151 -21.60 -18.79 3.39
N LEU A 152 -21.71 -19.32 2.16
CA LEU A 152 -22.37 -20.59 1.86
C LEU A 152 -21.39 -21.76 1.72
N LYS A 153 -20.09 -21.51 1.63
CA LYS A 153 -19.02 -22.46 1.29
C LYS A 153 -19.24 -23.07 -0.11
N GLY A 154 -19.68 -22.26 -1.04
CA GLY A 154 -19.83 -22.59 -2.45
C GLY A 154 -18.68 -22.04 -3.26
N VAL A 155 -18.13 -22.84 -4.18
CA VAL A 155 -17.12 -22.35 -5.13
C VAL A 155 -17.75 -21.46 -6.18
N LEU A 156 -16.96 -20.58 -6.80
CA LEU A 156 -17.41 -19.73 -7.90
C LEU A 156 -17.50 -20.56 -9.18
N ILE A 157 -18.67 -20.60 -9.79
CA ILE A 157 -18.89 -21.26 -11.09
C ILE A 157 -19.47 -20.25 -12.05
N ASP A 158 -18.73 -19.97 -13.10
CA ASP A 158 -19.22 -19.24 -14.26
C ASP A 158 -20.25 -20.07 -15.02
N GLU A 159 -21.21 -19.42 -15.69
CA GLU A 159 -22.24 -20.15 -16.46
C GLU A 159 -21.66 -21.08 -17.55
N SER A 160 -20.45 -20.79 -18.04
CA SER A 160 -19.73 -21.66 -19.00
C SER A 160 -19.25 -22.98 -18.38
N LEU A 161 -19.09 -23.05 -17.05
CA LEU A 161 -18.57 -24.20 -16.32
C LEU A 161 -19.66 -25.06 -15.65
N ILE A 162 -20.95 -24.78 -15.87
CA ILE A 162 -22.06 -25.50 -15.21
C ILE A 162 -22.01 -27.02 -15.49
N SER A 163 -21.77 -27.41 -16.74
CA SER A 163 -21.70 -28.82 -17.13
C SER A 163 -20.56 -29.53 -16.43
N GLU A 164 -19.40 -28.88 -16.26
CA GLU A 164 -18.26 -29.44 -15.56
C GLU A 164 -18.55 -29.55 -14.05
N ALA A 165 -19.13 -28.51 -13.46
CA ALA A 165 -19.55 -28.53 -12.06
C ALA A 165 -20.50 -29.70 -11.75
N HIS A 166 -21.44 -29.99 -12.65
CA HIS A 166 -22.37 -31.14 -12.51
C HIS A 166 -21.64 -32.48 -12.65
N ARG A 167 -20.66 -32.62 -13.56
CA ARG A 167 -19.82 -33.84 -13.67
C ARG A 167 -19.07 -34.14 -12.38
N HIS A 168 -18.59 -33.10 -11.67
CA HIS A 168 -17.98 -33.22 -10.35
C HIS A 168 -18.99 -33.25 -9.19
N GLY A 169 -20.31 -33.40 -9.51
CA GLY A 169 -21.39 -33.54 -8.54
C GLY A 169 -21.55 -32.36 -7.60
N LEU A 170 -21.26 -31.16 -8.06
CA LEU A 170 -21.55 -29.93 -7.33
C LEU A 170 -23.02 -29.53 -7.50
N LYS A 171 -23.66 -29.09 -6.41
CA LYS A 171 -25.03 -28.57 -6.41
C LYS A 171 -25.00 -27.03 -6.33
N GLN A 172 -25.92 -26.40 -7.07
CA GLN A 172 -26.09 -24.95 -6.97
C GLN A 172 -26.65 -24.56 -5.60
N LEU A 173 -25.96 -23.68 -4.90
CA LEU A 173 -26.37 -23.14 -3.60
C LEU A 173 -27.04 -21.76 -3.74
N LYS A 174 -26.61 -20.99 -4.73
CA LYS A 174 -27.12 -19.65 -5.01
C LYS A 174 -26.90 -19.30 -6.47
N ASP A 175 -27.86 -18.60 -7.06
CA ASP A 175 -27.70 -17.88 -8.32
C ASP A 175 -27.46 -16.40 -7.99
N ALA A 176 -26.29 -15.89 -8.30
CA ALA A 176 -25.88 -14.50 -8.03
C ALA A 176 -26.09 -13.57 -9.23
N ARG A 177 -26.48 -14.10 -10.40
CA ARG A 177 -26.52 -13.34 -11.67
C ARG A 177 -27.54 -12.20 -11.70
N TYR A 178 -28.53 -12.25 -10.81
CA TYR A 178 -29.66 -11.31 -10.79
C TYR A 178 -29.75 -10.50 -9.50
N GLU A 179 -28.71 -10.48 -8.70
CA GLU A 179 -28.66 -9.72 -7.46
C GLU A 179 -27.62 -8.60 -7.56
N SER A 180 -28.03 -7.38 -7.22
CA SER A 180 -27.11 -6.25 -7.21
C SER A 180 -26.14 -6.29 -6.00
N PRO A 181 -24.96 -5.68 -6.08
CA PRO A 181 -24.06 -5.53 -4.95
C PRO A 181 -24.73 -4.87 -3.73
N THR A 182 -25.58 -3.86 -3.94
CA THR A 182 -26.32 -3.17 -2.88
C THR A 182 -27.30 -4.09 -2.17
N GLU A 183 -28.07 -4.91 -2.90
CA GLU A 183 -28.98 -5.89 -2.31
C GLU A 183 -28.20 -6.94 -1.52
N CYS A 184 -27.11 -7.46 -2.10
CA CYS A 184 -26.23 -8.41 -1.45
C CYS A 184 -25.69 -7.87 -0.13
N PHE A 185 -25.20 -6.65 -0.12
CA PHE A 185 -24.71 -5.96 1.08
C PHE A 185 -25.78 -5.83 2.14
N ASN A 186 -26.95 -5.26 1.78
CA ASN A 186 -28.05 -5.03 2.73
C ASN A 186 -28.53 -6.33 3.38
N LYS A 187 -28.60 -7.44 2.62
CA LYS A 187 -29.01 -8.76 3.12
C LYS A 187 -27.98 -9.43 4.02
N ASN A 188 -26.69 -9.12 3.83
CA ASN A 188 -25.62 -9.93 4.41
C ASN A 188 -24.65 -9.17 5.32
N LYS A 189 -24.68 -7.84 5.41
CA LYS A 189 -23.70 -7.03 6.17
C LYS A 189 -23.47 -7.52 7.61
N ASN A 190 -24.51 -8.03 8.27
CA ASN A 190 -24.40 -8.55 9.65
C ASN A 190 -23.69 -9.92 9.76
N LYS A 191 -23.40 -10.59 8.62
CA LYS A 191 -22.67 -11.87 8.53
C LYS A 191 -21.26 -11.69 7.99
N LEU A 192 -20.96 -10.50 7.49
CA LEU A 192 -19.67 -10.14 6.91
C LEU A 192 -18.76 -9.53 7.98
N ASN A 193 -17.48 -9.60 7.71
CA ASN A 193 -16.46 -8.96 8.53
C ASN A 193 -16.24 -7.53 8.02
N ASN A 194 -16.35 -6.54 8.91
CA ASN A 194 -16.20 -5.13 8.58
C ASN A 194 -14.81 -4.56 8.91
N THR A 195 -13.80 -5.42 9.09
CA THR A 195 -12.41 -4.94 9.31
C THR A 195 -11.67 -4.61 8.01
N SER A 196 -12.29 -4.87 6.86
CA SER A 196 -11.81 -4.48 5.54
C SER A 196 -12.94 -4.63 4.50
N ALA A 197 -12.71 -4.14 3.30
CA ALA A 197 -13.49 -4.41 2.10
C ALA A 197 -12.58 -4.42 0.88
N LEU A 198 -13.06 -4.95 -0.25
CA LEU A 198 -12.32 -4.94 -1.49
C LEU A 198 -12.99 -4.04 -2.52
N SER A 199 -12.19 -3.16 -3.11
CA SER A 199 -12.57 -2.35 -4.27
C SER A 199 -11.89 -2.93 -5.52
N ILE A 200 -12.59 -3.79 -6.24
CA ILE A 200 -12.06 -4.47 -7.42
C ILE A 200 -13.08 -4.56 -8.56
N PRO A 201 -12.65 -4.40 -9.82
CA PRO A 201 -13.47 -4.70 -10.98
C PRO A 201 -13.94 -6.16 -10.99
N PRO A 202 -15.17 -6.45 -11.49
CA PRO A 202 -15.70 -7.80 -11.55
C PRO A 202 -14.86 -8.78 -12.38
N SER A 203 -14.06 -8.28 -13.32
CA SER A 203 -13.15 -9.07 -14.17
C SER A 203 -11.83 -9.45 -13.50
N VAL A 204 -11.48 -8.84 -12.36
CA VAL A 204 -10.25 -9.15 -11.64
C VAL A 204 -10.42 -10.47 -10.89
N THR A 205 -9.52 -11.42 -11.12
CA THR A 205 -9.52 -12.74 -10.50
C THR A 205 -8.87 -12.75 -9.12
N ASN A 206 -7.79 -12.02 -8.96
CA ASN A 206 -6.99 -11.93 -7.73
C ASN A 206 -7.79 -11.44 -6.52
N LEU A 207 -7.28 -11.66 -5.33
CA LEU A 207 -7.82 -11.23 -4.04
C LEU A 207 -9.13 -11.89 -3.61
N ARG A 208 -9.81 -12.65 -4.47
CA ARG A 208 -11.06 -13.31 -4.10
C ARG A 208 -10.84 -14.35 -3.02
N ASP A 209 -9.69 -15.01 -3.04
CA ASP A 209 -9.24 -15.93 -2.00
C ASP A 209 -9.19 -15.23 -0.62
N PHE A 210 -8.60 -14.02 -0.56
CA PHE A 210 -8.50 -13.26 0.68
C PHE A 210 -9.87 -12.76 1.16
N ALA A 211 -10.70 -12.27 0.24
CA ALA A 211 -12.07 -11.86 0.55
C ALA A 211 -12.91 -13.01 1.11
N ILE A 212 -12.81 -14.21 0.52
CA ILE A 212 -13.54 -15.40 0.95
C ILE A 212 -13.01 -15.89 2.31
N ALA A 213 -11.69 -15.93 2.48
CA ALA A 213 -11.06 -16.35 3.73
C ALA A 213 -11.56 -15.53 4.94
N HIS A 214 -11.75 -14.24 4.75
CA HIS A 214 -12.10 -13.28 5.80
C HIS A 214 -13.54 -12.76 5.76
N LYS A 215 -14.36 -13.19 4.78
CA LYS A 215 -15.76 -12.77 4.59
C LYS A 215 -15.91 -11.25 4.38
N PHE A 216 -15.10 -10.68 3.52
CA PHE A 216 -15.17 -9.26 3.20
C PHE A 216 -16.23 -8.96 2.14
N MET A 217 -16.76 -7.75 2.17
CA MET A 217 -17.58 -7.19 1.10
C MET A 217 -16.71 -6.78 -0.08
N LEU A 218 -17.20 -7.04 -1.30
CA LEU A 218 -16.60 -6.57 -2.53
C LEU A 218 -17.51 -5.51 -3.16
N TYR A 219 -16.91 -4.44 -3.65
CA TYR A 219 -17.57 -3.44 -4.46
C TYR A 219 -16.67 -2.99 -5.62
N ALA A 220 -17.24 -2.31 -6.58
CA ALA A 220 -16.54 -1.62 -7.66
C ALA A 220 -16.98 -0.16 -7.67
N ASP A 221 -17.00 0.50 -8.81
CA ASP A 221 -17.28 1.93 -9.00
C ASP A 221 -18.77 2.35 -8.85
N ASN A 222 -19.61 1.52 -8.32
CA ASN A 222 -21.02 1.86 -8.09
C ASN A 222 -21.16 2.84 -6.92
N LYS A 223 -21.45 4.11 -7.21
CA LYS A 223 -21.59 5.19 -6.22
C LYS A 223 -22.63 4.91 -5.13
N GLU A 224 -23.68 4.15 -5.44
CA GLU A 224 -24.73 3.83 -4.47
C GLU A 224 -24.21 2.98 -3.31
N ILE A 225 -23.26 2.08 -3.57
CA ILE A 225 -22.75 1.14 -2.58
C ILE A 225 -21.47 1.60 -1.90
N ILE A 226 -20.64 2.40 -2.58
CA ILE A 226 -19.32 2.80 -2.09
C ILE A 226 -19.41 3.44 -0.70
N ASP A 227 -20.19 4.51 -0.57
CA ASP A 227 -20.32 5.23 0.71
C ASP A 227 -20.91 4.34 1.80
N LYS A 228 -21.92 3.51 1.48
CA LYS A 228 -22.55 2.59 2.43
C LYS A 228 -21.55 1.55 2.98
N VAL A 229 -20.68 1.03 2.12
CA VAL A 229 -19.66 0.05 2.53
C VAL A 229 -18.56 0.74 3.34
N LEU A 230 -18.06 1.90 2.88
CA LEU A 230 -16.98 2.61 3.57
C LEU A 230 -17.43 3.18 4.92
N GLU A 231 -18.68 3.61 5.06
CA GLU A 231 -19.27 3.99 6.35
C GLU A 231 -19.34 2.81 7.31
N TRP A 232 -19.75 1.63 6.82
CA TRP A 232 -19.93 0.39 7.60
C TRP A 232 -18.59 -0.25 8.00
N VAL A 233 -17.56 -0.14 7.16
CA VAL A 233 -16.22 -0.63 7.49
C VAL A 233 -15.67 0.15 8.68
N ARG A 234 -15.02 -0.56 9.61
CA ARG A 234 -14.40 0.08 10.78
C ARG A 234 -13.35 1.10 10.34
N PRO A 235 -13.32 2.30 10.90
CA PRO A 235 -12.30 3.30 10.57
C PRO A 235 -10.88 2.72 10.70
N LEU A 236 -9.93 3.28 9.98
CA LEU A 236 -8.52 2.88 9.97
C LEU A 236 -8.28 1.47 9.43
N SER A 237 -9.20 0.96 8.62
CA SER A 237 -9.07 -0.33 7.95
C SER A 237 -8.46 -0.17 6.56
N PRO A 238 -7.67 -1.15 6.07
CA PRO A 238 -7.26 -1.21 4.68
C PRO A 238 -8.48 -1.46 3.79
N ILE A 239 -8.55 -0.76 2.68
CA ILE A 239 -9.42 -1.11 1.55
C ILE A 239 -8.52 -1.71 0.48
N LEU A 240 -8.76 -2.96 0.14
CA LEU A 240 -7.89 -3.75 -0.72
C LEU A 240 -8.29 -3.62 -2.19
N GLY A 241 -7.32 -3.79 -3.07
CA GLY A 241 -7.51 -3.70 -4.51
C GLY A 241 -7.16 -2.33 -5.06
N TRP A 242 -7.60 -2.07 -6.29
CA TRP A 242 -7.46 -0.79 -6.96
C TRP A 242 -8.81 -0.44 -7.56
N GLY A 243 -9.34 0.72 -7.21
CA GLY A 243 -10.64 1.18 -7.65
C GLY A 243 -10.71 1.40 -9.16
N CYS A 244 -11.91 1.63 -9.64
CA CYS A 244 -12.16 1.95 -11.03
C CYS A 244 -12.10 3.46 -11.22
N GLY A 245 -11.61 3.90 -12.39
CA GLY A 245 -11.48 5.31 -12.71
C GLY A 245 -10.16 5.92 -12.28
N ASP A 246 -10.17 7.20 -11.98
CA ASP A 246 -8.98 7.95 -11.59
C ASP A 246 -8.57 7.64 -10.14
N GLU A 247 -7.27 7.45 -9.92
CA GLU A 247 -6.67 7.23 -8.61
C GLU A 247 -7.09 8.30 -7.59
N TYR A 248 -7.13 9.55 -8.03
CA TYR A 248 -7.51 10.67 -7.20
C TYR A 248 -8.93 10.54 -6.65
N ASP A 249 -9.88 10.11 -7.48
CA ASP A 249 -11.28 10.01 -7.11
C ASP A 249 -11.51 8.89 -6.09
N PHE A 250 -11.07 7.66 -6.38
CA PHE A 250 -11.33 6.55 -5.47
C PHE A 250 -10.51 6.64 -4.17
N THR A 251 -9.27 7.14 -4.22
CA THR A 251 -8.47 7.38 -3.01
C THR A 251 -9.09 8.48 -2.15
N SER A 252 -9.63 9.55 -2.76
CA SER A 252 -10.34 10.61 -2.04
C SER A 252 -11.55 10.10 -1.28
N VAL A 253 -12.37 9.26 -1.91
CA VAL A 253 -13.56 8.69 -1.25
C VAL A 253 -13.16 7.80 -0.07
N ILE A 254 -12.19 6.93 -0.25
CA ILE A 254 -11.67 6.04 0.81
C ILE A 254 -11.11 6.87 1.98
N ALA A 255 -10.27 7.87 1.68
CA ALA A 255 -9.67 8.72 2.70
C ALA A 255 -10.71 9.50 3.51
N ARG A 256 -11.75 10.06 2.88
CA ARG A 256 -12.84 10.80 3.57
C ARG A 256 -13.57 9.97 4.63
N TRP A 257 -13.64 8.65 4.45
CA TRP A 257 -14.22 7.74 5.43
C TRP A 257 -13.22 7.25 6.49
N GLY A 258 -11.98 7.77 6.50
CA GLY A 258 -10.94 7.41 7.45
C GLY A 258 -10.34 6.03 7.22
N HIS A 259 -10.22 5.66 5.96
CA HIS A 259 -9.57 4.44 5.50
C HIS A 259 -8.35 4.76 4.63
N TYR A 260 -7.55 3.75 4.33
CA TYR A 260 -6.48 3.85 3.36
C TYR A 260 -6.61 2.75 2.30
N ASN A 261 -6.34 3.11 1.07
CA ASN A 261 -6.32 2.13 -0.02
C ASN A 261 -4.99 1.36 -0.01
N THR A 262 -5.07 0.08 -0.30
CA THR A 262 -3.90 -0.78 -0.46
C THR A 262 -3.97 -1.44 -1.82
N ALA A 263 -3.15 -0.96 -2.75
CA ALA A 263 -3.08 -1.47 -4.12
C ALA A 263 -2.59 -2.92 -4.11
N THR A 264 -3.50 -3.85 -4.33
CA THR A 264 -3.28 -5.30 -4.16
C THR A 264 -3.91 -6.15 -5.25
N ASN A 265 -4.57 -5.54 -6.24
CA ASN A 265 -5.30 -6.29 -7.28
C ASN A 265 -4.41 -7.09 -8.24
N TRP A 266 -3.08 -7.04 -8.12
CA TRP A 266 -2.13 -7.96 -8.76
C TRP A 266 -1.50 -8.93 -7.75
N CYS A 267 -1.87 -8.84 -6.46
CA CYS A 267 -1.37 -9.77 -5.46
C CYS A 267 -2.05 -11.13 -5.57
N TRP A 268 -1.29 -12.18 -5.30
CA TRP A 268 -1.73 -13.56 -5.29
C TRP A 268 -1.39 -14.20 -3.94
N ASN A 269 -2.14 -15.25 -3.59
CA ASN A 269 -1.83 -16.08 -2.42
C ASN A 269 -1.75 -15.33 -1.08
N LEU A 270 -2.43 -14.19 -0.95
CA LEU A 270 -2.40 -13.39 0.27
C LEU A 270 -2.79 -14.17 1.53
N PRO A 271 -3.76 -15.10 1.52
CA PRO A 271 -4.06 -15.90 2.72
C PRO A 271 -2.83 -16.66 3.22
N LEU A 272 -2.12 -17.38 2.36
CA LEU A 272 -0.95 -18.15 2.78
C LEU A 272 0.19 -17.22 3.21
N ILE A 273 0.51 -16.22 2.40
CA ILE A 273 1.64 -15.30 2.66
C ILE A 273 1.42 -14.55 3.99
N SER A 274 0.22 -13.99 4.22
CA SER A 274 -0.09 -13.24 5.44
C SER A 274 -0.16 -14.10 6.70
N SER A 275 -0.34 -15.41 6.56
CA SER A 275 -0.35 -16.34 7.68
C SER A 275 1.00 -16.48 8.38
N LEU A 276 2.07 -16.01 7.74
CA LEU A 276 3.44 -16.13 8.21
C LEU A 276 3.95 -14.90 8.98
N SER A 277 3.16 -13.86 9.06
CA SER A 277 3.58 -12.57 9.63
C SER A 277 4.02 -12.65 11.09
N SER A 278 3.53 -13.61 11.87
CA SER A 278 3.94 -13.85 13.26
C SER A 278 5.18 -14.75 13.40
N ASN A 279 5.58 -15.44 12.32
CA ASN A 279 6.63 -16.47 12.36
C ASN A 279 7.96 -15.98 11.77
N VAL A 280 8.00 -14.78 11.20
CA VAL A 280 9.16 -14.21 10.53
C VAL A 280 9.67 -13.01 11.31
N GLU A 281 10.93 -13.05 11.72
CA GLU A 281 11.60 -11.92 12.32
C GLU A 281 11.86 -10.85 11.26
N LEU A 282 11.44 -9.62 11.57
CA LEU A 282 11.58 -8.48 10.65
C LEU A 282 12.97 -7.85 10.79
N LYS A 283 13.65 -7.67 9.66
CA LYS A 283 14.91 -6.95 9.57
C LYS A 283 14.68 -5.44 9.67
N LYS A 284 15.72 -4.75 10.12
CA LYS A 284 15.72 -3.30 10.27
C LYS A 284 16.42 -2.63 9.10
N GLU A 285 15.96 -1.46 8.74
CA GLU A 285 16.63 -0.57 7.78
C GLU A 285 18.01 -0.14 8.30
N LYS A 286 18.95 -0.01 7.37
CA LYS A 286 20.36 0.36 7.63
C LYS A 286 20.61 1.80 7.18
N GLU A 287 20.03 2.74 7.88
CA GLU A 287 20.20 4.18 7.59
C GLU A 287 21.63 4.66 7.83
N ILE A 288 22.00 5.73 7.14
CA ILE A 288 23.24 6.46 7.44
C ILE A 288 23.20 6.98 8.88
N SER A 289 24.28 6.76 9.62
CA SER A 289 24.43 7.41 10.93
C SER A 289 24.62 8.91 10.75
N VAL A 290 23.97 9.69 11.59
CA VAL A 290 24.17 11.16 11.59
C VAL A 290 25.62 11.54 11.87
N ASP A 291 26.38 10.72 12.59
CA ASP A 291 27.79 10.93 12.87
C ASP A 291 28.70 10.71 11.66
N ASP A 292 28.23 9.97 10.64
CA ASP A 292 28.95 9.77 9.37
C ASP A 292 28.77 10.95 8.41
N ILE A 293 27.89 11.92 8.73
CA ILE A 293 27.58 13.05 7.84
C ILE A 293 28.58 14.18 8.01
N ASN A 294 29.31 14.52 6.94
CA ASN A 294 30.20 15.69 6.93
C ASN A 294 29.39 16.99 6.74
N PHE A 295 28.98 17.61 7.84
CA PHE A 295 28.24 18.88 7.82
C PHE A 295 29.08 20.10 7.43
N LYS A 296 30.41 19.97 7.31
CA LYS A 296 31.29 21.05 6.85
C LYS A 296 31.36 21.15 5.33
N ASP A 297 30.83 20.16 4.62
CA ASP A 297 30.76 20.17 3.17
C ASP A 297 29.92 21.36 2.68
N THR A 298 30.47 22.15 1.73
CA THR A 298 29.87 23.37 1.22
C THR A 298 29.04 23.19 -0.05
N SER A 299 28.97 21.98 -0.58
CA SER A 299 28.18 21.63 -1.76
C SER A 299 26.68 21.87 -1.54
N SER A 300 25.93 22.01 -2.61
CA SER A 300 24.48 21.86 -2.64
C SER A 300 24.12 20.39 -2.58
N PHE A 301 22.98 20.04 -1.97
CA PHE A 301 22.59 18.66 -1.76
C PHE A 301 21.23 18.37 -2.36
N HIS A 302 21.16 17.27 -3.06
CA HIS A 302 19.96 16.82 -3.74
C HIS A 302 19.68 15.35 -3.44
N THR A 303 18.38 14.94 -3.42
CA THR A 303 17.99 13.55 -3.43
C THR A 303 16.90 13.29 -4.45
N PHE A 304 16.97 12.15 -5.09
CA PHE A 304 15.88 11.64 -5.90
C PHE A 304 15.02 10.69 -5.06
N VAL A 305 13.72 10.67 -5.32
CA VAL A 305 12.78 9.76 -4.65
C VAL A 305 11.92 9.08 -5.71
N MET A 306 12.04 7.77 -5.84
CA MET A 306 11.22 6.97 -6.74
C MET A 306 9.81 6.85 -6.17
N SER A 307 8.80 7.16 -6.98
CA SER A 307 7.38 7.00 -6.64
C SER A 307 6.89 5.55 -6.68
N ASP A 308 5.62 5.35 -6.39
CA ASP A 308 4.85 4.10 -6.59
C ASP A 308 5.26 2.90 -5.73
N GLY A 309 6.25 3.01 -4.87
CA GLY A 309 6.61 1.94 -3.94
C GLY A 309 5.57 1.69 -2.83
N ASP A 310 4.60 2.57 -2.66
CA ASP A 310 3.39 2.38 -1.87
C ASP A 310 2.41 1.38 -2.50
N ASN A 311 2.60 1.03 -3.78
CA ASN A 311 1.93 -0.03 -4.50
C ASN A 311 2.38 -1.41 -4.02
N MET A 312 1.67 -2.01 -3.07
CA MET A 312 2.01 -3.30 -2.49
C MET A 312 2.09 -4.41 -3.54
N GLN A 313 1.18 -4.41 -4.51
CA GLN A 313 1.18 -5.39 -5.59
C GLN A 313 2.42 -5.34 -6.47
N TRP A 314 2.99 -4.15 -6.67
CA TRP A 314 4.22 -3.96 -7.43
C TRP A 314 5.44 -4.36 -6.60
N THR A 315 5.51 -3.95 -5.34
CA THR A 315 6.61 -4.28 -4.43
C THR A 315 6.68 -5.78 -4.09
N MET A 316 5.55 -6.49 -4.04
CA MET A 316 5.52 -7.95 -3.92
C MET A 316 5.85 -8.67 -5.23
N GLY A 317 5.63 -8.02 -6.37
CA GLY A 317 5.93 -8.54 -7.70
C GLY A 317 7.34 -8.16 -8.18
N SER A 318 7.42 -7.70 -9.41
CA SER A 318 8.69 -7.53 -10.13
C SER A 318 9.60 -6.39 -9.64
N PHE A 319 9.15 -5.49 -8.77
CA PHE A 319 9.89 -4.30 -8.38
C PHE A 319 11.30 -4.61 -7.81
N LEU A 320 11.38 -5.62 -6.96
CA LEU A 320 12.63 -5.99 -6.29
C LEU A 320 13.68 -6.59 -7.24
N GLU A 321 13.24 -7.40 -8.20
CA GLU A 321 14.11 -8.15 -9.10
C GLU A 321 14.34 -7.43 -10.44
N ASN A 322 13.50 -6.43 -10.77
CA ASN A 322 13.54 -5.74 -12.05
C ASN A 322 14.70 -4.75 -12.11
N SER A 323 15.58 -4.92 -13.10
CA SER A 323 16.74 -4.05 -13.34
C SER A 323 16.40 -2.60 -13.70
N ASN A 324 15.15 -2.31 -14.05
CA ASN A 324 14.69 -0.93 -14.27
C ASN A 324 14.46 -0.18 -12.95
N TYR A 325 14.34 -0.89 -11.83
CA TYR A 325 14.03 -0.34 -10.52
C TYR A 325 15.09 -0.73 -9.48
N ILE A 326 14.67 -1.10 -8.29
CA ILE A 326 15.58 -1.38 -7.18
C ILE A 326 16.49 -2.61 -7.44
N GLY A 327 16.10 -3.51 -8.34
CA GLY A 327 16.94 -4.61 -8.82
C GLY A 327 18.11 -4.16 -9.70
N ASN A 328 18.25 -2.87 -10.03
CA ASN A 328 19.36 -2.35 -10.82
C ASN A 328 20.69 -2.51 -10.07
N LYS A 329 21.70 -3.03 -10.77
CA LYS A 329 23.04 -3.27 -10.19
C LYS A 329 23.75 -1.97 -9.78
N ASP A 330 23.45 -0.88 -10.47
CA ASP A 330 24.05 0.43 -10.24
C ASP A 330 23.25 1.29 -9.24
N ARG A 331 22.22 0.74 -8.57
CA ARG A 331 21.35 1.48 -7.65
C ARG A 331 22.07 2.26 -6.55
N GLU A 332 23.29 1.86 -6.25
CA GLU A 332 24.14 2.50 -5.24
C GLU A 332 24.97 3.67 -5.80
N SER A 333 24.94 3.91 -7.12
CA SER A 333 25.74 4.98 -7.75
C SER A 333 25.13 6.36 -7.65
N VAL A 334 23.86 6.48 -7.24
CA VAL A 334 23.11 7.74 -7.15
C VAL A 334 22.41 7.82 -5.80
N GLY A 335 22.29 9.01 -5.25
CA GLY A 335 21.47 9.30 -4.07
C GLY A 335 19.98 9.22 -4.40
N LEU A 336 19.47 7.99 -4.62
CA LEU A 336 18.07 7.69 -4.92
C LEU A 336 17.43 6.95 -3.77
N SER A 337 16.45 7.55 -3.12
CA SER A 337 15.62 6.92 -2.11
C SER A 337 14.32 6.37 -2.71
N TRP A 338 13.67 5.45 -2.02
CA TRP A 338 12.54 4.68 -2.55
C TRP A 338 11.34 4.80 -1.63
N THR A 339 10.20 5.19 -2.18
CA THR A 339 8.93 5.03 -1.47
C THR A 339 8.62 3.54 -1.31
N LEU A 340 8.11 3.12 -0.17
CA LEU A 340 7.67 1.76 0.09
C LEU A 340 6.41 1.73 0.96
N CYS A 341 5.61 0.69 0.82
CA CYS A 341 4.53 0.34 1.74
C CYS A 341 5.05 -0.59 2.85
N ALA A 342 6.14 -0.20 3.52
CA ALA A 342 6.86 -1.05 4.46
C ALA A 342 5.97 -1.53 5.62
N THR A 343 5.08 -0.65 6.13
CA THR A 343 4.08 -0.98 7.14
C THR A 343 3.23 -2.17 6.70
N ASN A 344 2.64 -2.10 5.51
CA ASN A 344 1.78 -3.16 4.98
C ASN A 344 2.58 -4.43 4.66
N LEU A 345 3.75 -4.31 4.04
CA LEU A 345 4.63 -5.45 3.74
C LEU A 345 5.04 -6.19 5.01
N SER A 346 5.40 -5.48 6.08
CA SER A 346 5.80 -6.10 7.35
C SER A 346 4.68 -6.93 7.99
N ILE A 347 3.42 -6.61 7.68
CA ILE A 347 2.23 -7.32 8.20
C ILE A 347 1.85 -8.48 7.29
N VAL A 348 1.91 -8.29 5.98
CA VAL A 348 1.31 -9.21 5.00
C VAL A 348 2.35 -10.08 4.32
N SER A 349 3.52 -9.51 3.97
CA SER A 349 4.59 -10.20 3.27
C SER A 349 5.97 -9.90 3.89
N PRO A 350 6.23 -10.42 5.10
CA PRO A 350 7.46 -10.10 5.83
C PRO A 350 8.72 -10.53 5.09
N PHE A 351 8.65 -11.54 4.23
CA PHE A 351 9.79 -11.95 3.39
C PHE A 351 10.12 -10.88 2.35
N THR A 352 9.11 -10.27 1.74
CA THR A 352 9.30 -9.16 0.80
C THR A 352 9.98 -7.99 1.50
N TRP A 353 9.49 -7.57 2.67
CA TRP A 353 10.15 -6.54 3.46
C TRP A 353 11.61 -6.91 3.79
N ASN A 354 11.86 -8.13 4.27
CA ASN A 354 13.20 -8.56 4.62
C ASN A 354 14.15 -8.57 3.40
N SER A 355 13.64 -8.87 2.21
CA SER A 355 14.42 -8.77 0.97
C SER A 355 14.82 -7.33 0.65
N PHE A 356 13.92 -6.35 0.86
CA PHE A 356 14.26 -4.93 0.76
C PHE A 356 15.32 -4.52 1.79
N ALA A 357 15.16 -4.91 3.04
CA ALA A 357 16.12 -4.60 4.11
C ALA A 357 17.52 -5.21 3.87
N ASP A 358 17.59 -6.35 3.19
CA ASP A 358 18.88 -7.00 2.86
C ASP A 358 19.68 -6.24 1.81
N ILE A 359 19.03 -5.65 0.83
CA ILE A 359 19.68 -4.92 -0.26
C ILE A 359 19.91 -3.46 0.06
N GLN A 360 19.31 -2.93 1.12
CA GLN A 360 19.45 -1.54 1.51
C GLN A 360 20.88 -1.19 1.91
N ARG A 361 21.35 0.02 1.52
CA ARG A 361 22.68 0.57 1.81
C ARG A 361 22.54 1.99 2.34
N LYS A 362 23.64 2.53 2.90
CA LYS A 362 23.67 3.87 3.52
C LYS A 362 23.40 5.04 2.56
N ASN A 363 23.58 4.87 1.26
CA ASN A 363 23.43 5.94 0.26
C ASN A 363 21.98 6.11 -0.24
N PHE A 364 21.04 5.30 0.21
CA PHE A 364 19.61 5.48 -0.06
C PHE A 364 18.75 5.08 1.13
N SER A 365 17.60 5.70 1.25
CA SER A 365 16.63 5.46 2.32
C SER A 365 15.37 4.81 1.77
N TYR A 366 14.69 4.05 2.60
CA TYR A 366 13.29 3.72 2.38
C TYR A 366 12.40 4.76 3.08
N ILE A 367 11.35 5.15 2.40
CA ILE A 367 10.36 6.11 2.87
C ILE A 367 9.05 5.35 3.03
N GLU A 368 8.56 5.23 4.26
CA GLU A 368 7.20 4.74 4.46
C GLU A 368 6.23 5.74 3.86
N TYR A 369 5.46 5.33 2.84
CA TYR A 369 4.69 6.27 2.07
C TYR A 369 3.19 6.17 2.39
N GLY A 370 2.73 7.09 3.20
CA GLY A 370 1.35 7.28 3.59
C GLY A 370 0.78 6.25 4.58
N GLY A 371 1.46 5.14 4.85
CA GLY A 371 0.87 4.00 5.55
C GLY A 371 -0.16 3.23 4.72
N GLY A 372 -0.18 3.47 3.42
CA GLY A 372 -1.14 3.13 2.39
C GLY A 372 -1.66 4.39 1.69
N TYR A 373 -2.36 4.24 0.56
CA TYR A 373 -2.88 5.38 -0.19
C TYR A 373 -3.98 6.10 0.58
N GLN A 374 -3.72 7.32 0.97
CA GLN A 374 -4.69 8.24 1.57
C GLN A 374 -4.19 9.68 1.44
N TYR A 375 -5.09 10.63 1.49
CA TYR A 375 -4.78 12.06 1.50
C TYR A 375 -5.01 12.61 2.91
N PRO A 376 -3.94 12.97 3.65
CA PRO A 376 -4.05 13.35 5.07
C PRO A 376 -4.91 14.60 5.31
N ASP A 377 -4.96 15.51 4.34
CA ASP A 377 -5.77 16.73 4.40
C ASP A 377 -7.28 16.49 4.34
N ILE A 378 -7.71 15.37 3.76
CA ILE A 378 -9.14 14.98 3.73
C ILE A 378 -9.43 13.68 4.50
N PHE A 379 -8.44 13.10 5.16
CA PHE A 379 -8.61 11.86 5.92
C PHE A 379 -9.67 12.00 7.00
N ALA A 380 -10.62 11.06 7.04
CA ALA A 380 -11.76 11.01 7.96
C ALA A 380 -12.67 12.27 7.93
N ALA A 381 -12.69 13.04 6.83
CA ALA A 381 -13.52 14.24 6.72
C ALA A 381 -15.03 13.96 6.86
N ASN A 382 -15.50 12.76 6.56
CA ASN A 382 -16.89 12.33 6.72
C ASN A 382 -17.21 11.82 8.15
N ARG A 383 -16.23 11.86 9.07
CA ARG A 383 -16.41 11.39 10.45
C ARG A 383 -16.26 12.53 11.45
N PRO A 384 -17.01 12.52 12.56
CA PRO A 384 -17.02 13.64 13.52
C PRO A 384 -15.70 13.77 14.32
N ASN A 385 -14.89 12.73 14.40
CA ASN A 385 -13.66 12.65 15.19
C ASN A 385 -12.39 12.53 14.32
N ARG A 386 -12.31 13.33 13.24
CA ARG A 386 -11.23 13.32 12.26
C ARG A 386 -9.83 13.33 12.89
N SER A 387 -9.55 14.33 13.72
CA SER A 387 -8.20 14.52 14.32
C SER A 387 -7.79 13.34 15.20
N GLU A 388 -8.74 12.74 15.95
CA GLU A 388 -8.50 11.56 16.77
C GLU A 388 -8.17 10.34 15.90
N LEU A 389 -8.93 10.10 14.84
CA LEU A 389 -8.69 9.01 13.89
C LEU A 389 -7.34 9.17 13.17
N LEU A 390 -6.98 10.39 12.77
CA LEU A 390 -5.69 10.65 12.14
C LEU A 390 -4.53 10.42 13.12
N ARG A 391 -4.70 10.80 14.36
CA ARG A 391 -3.73 10.56 15.45
C ARG A 391 -3.55 9.07 15.73
N GLU A 392 -4.63 8.33 15.77
CA GLU A 392 -4.61 6.87 15.92
C GLU A 392 -3.92 6.20 14.74
N PHE A 393 -4.21 6.67 13.50
CA PHE A 393 -3.55 6.19 12.30
C PHE A 393 -2.03 6.44 12.35
N ALA A 394 -1.63 7.66 12.73
CA ALA A 394 -0.22 8.02 12.87
C ALA A 394 0.53 7.13 13.89
N ARG A 395 -0.12 6.80 15.03
CA ARG A 395 0.45 5.89 16.04
C ARG A 395 0.69 4.49 15.50
N ARG A 396 -0.24 3.98 14.69
CA ARG A 396 -0.10 2.65 14.04
C ARG A 396 1.06 2.62 13.07
N VAL A 397 1.18 3.65 12.23
CA VAL A 397 2.32 3.77 11.30
C VAL A 397 3.61 3.85 12.11
N ASN A 398 3.67 4.71 13.14
CA ASN A 398 4.85 4.88 14.00
C ASN A 398 5.30 3.57 14.68
N TYR A 399 4.38 2.70 15.07
CA TYR A 399 4.71 1.38 15.61
C TYR A 399 5.60 0.59 14.62
N HIS A 400 5.24 0.60 13.33
CA HIS A 400 6.01 -0.08 12.29
C HIS A 400 7.30 0.66 11.95
N LEU A 401 7.28 1.99 11.85
CA LEU A 401 8.50 2.78 11.63
C LEU A 401 9.57 2.44 12.67
N LYS A 402 9.20 2.40 13.95
CA LYS A 402 10.12 2.02 15.05
C LYS A 402 10.62 0.58 14.90
N LYS A 403 9.73 -0.36 14.60
CA LYS A 403 10.06 -1.78 14.46
C LYS A 403 11.01 -2.03 13.30
N LEU A 404 10.83 -1.32 12.19
CA LEU A 404 11.60 -1.45 10.94
C LEU A 404 12.82 -0.52 10.90
N ASN A 405 12.95 0.40 11.85
CA ASN A 405 13.95 1.48 11.91
C ASN A 405 13.86 2.49 10.76
N ILE A 406 12.67 2.67 10.15
CA ILE A 406 12.44 3.68 9.12
C ILE A 406 12.39 5.07 9.76
N LYS A 407 13.09 6.04 9.16
CA LYS A 407 13.27 7.40 9.69
C LYS A 407 12.54 8.47 8.90
N ILE A 408 11.91 8.12 7.79
CA ILE A 408 11.24 9.07 6.91
C ILE A 408 9.82 8.62 6.65
N PHE A 409 8.88 9.55 6.81
CA PHE A 409 7.49 9.37 6.44
C PHE A 409 7.17 10.28 5.24
N GLY A 410 6.66 9.71 4.17
CA GLY A 410 6.21 10.44 2.98
C GLY A 410 4.71 10.30 2.79
N PHE A 411 4.09 11.26 2.09
CA PHE A 411 2.66 11.24 1.80
C PHE A 411 2.28 12.18 0.67
N ILE A 412 1.06 12.01 0.15
CA ILE A 412 0.45 12.86 -0.86
C ILE A 412 -0.70 13.63 -0.23
N CYS A 413 -0.74 14.96 -0.41
CA CYS A 413 -1.89 15.80 -0.07
C CYS A 413 -2.68 16.18 -1.33
N ARG A 414 -3.91 16.57 -1.17
CA ARG A 414 -4.64 17.29 -2.21
C ARG A 414 -4.24 18.76 -2.26
N ASP A 415 -4.05 19.35 -1.10
CA ASP A 415 -3.54 20.71 -0.93
C ASP A 415 -2.63 20.78 0.31
N VAL A 416 -1.32 20.86 0.09
CA VAL A 416 -0.32 20.91 1.18
C VAL A 416 -0.40 22.20 2.00
N ALA A 417 -0.99 23.25 1.46
CA ALA A 417 -1.14 24.55 2.13
C ALA A 417 -2.42 24.67 2.97
N SER A 418 -3.36 23.72 2.81
CA SER A 418 -4.62 23.75 3.57
C SER A 418 -4.40 23.65 5.08
N ASN A 419 -5.34 24.18 5.86
CA ASN A 419 -5.30 24.06 7.31
C ASN A 419 -5.33 22.62 7.76
N GLU A 420 -6.08 21.78 7.07
CA GLU A 420 -6.23 20.36 7.32
C GLU A 420 -4.92 19.59 7.07
N ALA A 421 -4.17 19.96 6.02
CA ALA A 421 -2.82 19.42 5.78
C ALA A 421 -1.86 19.86 6.89
N GLN A 422 -1.89 21.13 7.27
CA GLN A 422 -1.02 21.67 8.33
C GLN A 422 -1.31 21.04 9.70
N GLU A 423 -2.58 20.73 10.00
CA GLU A 423 -2.99 19.95 11.18
C GLU A 423 -2.44 18.51 11.09
N ALA A 424 -2.59 17.85 9.93
CA ALA A 424 -2.10 16.50 9.73
C ALA A 424 -0.58 16.42 9.93
N PHE A 425 0.19 17.37 9.40
CA PHE A 425 1.64 17.45 9.60
C PHE A 425 2.02 17.59 11.07
N GLN A 426 1.26 18.39 11.82
CA GLN A 426 1.47 18.54 13.26
C GLN A 426 1.19 17.23 14.00
N ILE A 427 0.10 16.55 13.69
CA ILE A 427 -0.26 15.24 14.29
C ILE A 427 0.82 14.20 13.99
N TYR A 428 1.30 14.13 12.75
CA TYR A 428 2.37 13.20 12.37
C TYR A 428 3.66 13.48 13.14
N ALA A 429 4.06 14.74 13.26
CA ALA A 429 5.25 15.12 14.02
C ALA A 429 5.11 14.74 15.52
N GLU A 430 3.91 14.91 16.10
CA GLU A 430 3.64 14.55 17.49
C GLU A 430 3.67 13.04 17.73
N GLU A 431 3.12 12.25 16.83
CA GLU A 431 2.97 10.81 17.04
C GLU A 431 4.15 9.98 16.50
N MET A 432 4.94 10.53 15.57
CA MET A 432 6.11 9.86 14.98
C MET A 432 7.41 10.48 15.50
N GLU A 433 7.69 10.26 16.79
CA GLU A 433 8.74 10.95 17.54
C GLU A 433 10.18 10.77 17.01
N ASP A 434 10.47 9.63 16.38
CA ASP A 434 11.84 9.22 16.02
C ASP A 434 12.18 9.40 14.53
N ILE A 435 11.30 10.06 13.77
CA ILE A 435 11.58 10.35 12.36
C ILE A 435 12.55 11.53 12.21
N THR A 436 13.37 11.48 11.18
CA THR A 436 14.26 12.58 10.82
C THR A 436 13.48 13.71 10.16
N GLY A 437 12.46 13.39 9.37
CA GLY A 437 11.59 14.35 8.71
C GLY A 437 10.55 13.69 7.85
N MET A 438 9.80 14.51 7.13
CA MET A 438 8.72 14.09 6.25
C MET A 438 8.92 14.66 4.85
N LEU A 439 8.48 13.90 3.83
CA LEU A 439 8.47 14.32 2.44
C LEU A 439 7.02 14.40 1.95
N ALA A 440 6.63 15.53 1.40
CA ALA A 440 5.27 15.78 0.94
C ALA A 440 5.22 16.06 -0.56
N VAL A 441 4.29 15.45 -1.24
CA VAL A 441 3.87 15.82 -2.59
C VAL A 441 2.42 16.26 -2.58
N GLN A 442 1.99 16.91 -3.64
CA GLN A 442 0.58 17.27 -3.87
C GLN A 442 0.07 16.52 -5.08
N TYR A 443 -1.15 16.07 -5.03
CA TYR A 443 -1.82 15.53 -6.20
C TYR A 443 -2.65 16.65 -6.82
N PHE A 444 -2.45 17.03 -7.90
CA PHE A 444 -1.52 17.26 -8.98
C PHE A 444 -1.29 18.76 -9.09
N PRO A 445 -0.15 19.36 -9.38
CA PRO A 445 1.12 18.71 -9.75
C PRO A 445 1.86 18.15 -8.54
N TYR A 446 2.73 17.15 -8.77
CA TYR A 446 3.49 16.50 -7.69
C TYR A 446 4.64 17.36 -7.17
N GLU A 447 5.28 18.15 -8.04
CA GLU A 447 6.30 19.13 -7.66
C GLU A 447 5.66 20.46 -7.24
N LEU A 448 6.28 21.07 -6.26
CA LEU A 448 5.95 22.40 -5.76
C LEU A 448 7.20 23.30 -5.81
N ASP A 449 7.49 24.03 -4.73
CA ASP A 449 8.61 24.97 -4.65
C ASP A 449 9.75 24.50 -3.74
N GLY A 450 9.63 23.35 -3.10
CA GLY A 450 10.59 22.86 -2.11
C GLY A 450 10.44 23.53 -0.76
N SER A 451 9.25 24.03 -0.42
CA SER A 451 8.95 24.66 0.87
C SER A 451 9.19 23.69 2.03
N ILE A 452 9.62 24.25 3.17
CA ILE A 452 9.86 23.51 4.40
C ILE A 452 8.88 24.01 5.48
N TYR A 453 7.96 23.14 5.89
CA TYR A 453 7.07 23.37 7.02
C TYR A 453 7.69 22.74 8.27
N TRP A 454 7.90 23.54 9.33
CA TRP A 454 8.42 23.04 10.59
C TRP A 454 7.29 22.71 11.56
N LYS A 455 7.29 21.48 12.07
CA LYS A 455 6.32 21.00 13.08
C LYS A 455 7.05 20.53 14.31
N LYS A 456 6.44 20.67 15.49
CA LYS A 456 7.06 20.25 16.75
C LYS A 456 6.55 18.90 17.17
N ASN A 457 7.46 17.98 17.52
CA ASN A 457 7.07 16.76 18.20
C ASN A 457 6.75 17.01 19.69
N LYS A 458 6.28 15.98 20.38
CA LYS A 458 5.95 16.07 21.82
C LYS A 458 7.14 16.44 22.72
N LYS A 459 8.37 16.28 22.24
CA LYS A 459 9.62 16.67 22.94
C LYS A 459 10.07 18.09 22.60
N GLY A 460 9.28 18.84 21.82
CA GLY A 460 9.62 20.18 21.37
C GLY A 460 10.65 20.23 20.24
N ILE A 461 10.98 19.09 19.62
CA ILE A 461 11.94 18.99 18.52
C ILE A 461 11.25 19.36 17.21
N ASP A 462 11.90 20.25 16.45
CA ASP A 462 11.42 20.67 15.14
C ASP A 462 11.64 19.55 14.10
N ILE A 463 10.57 19.12 13.46
CA ILE A 463 10.54 18.10 12.40
C ILE A 463 10.22 18.79 11.07
N PRO A 464 11.09 18.70 10.04
CA PRO A 464 10.81 19.28 8.74
C PRO A 464 9.83 18.46 7.94
N VAL A 465 8.89 19.11 7.28
CA VAL A 465 8.06 18.57 6.18
C VAL A 465 8.49 19.29 4.91
N VAL A 466 9.10 18.57 3.99
CA VAL A 466 9.73 19.16 2.80
C VAL A 466 8.93 18.77 1.56
N THR A 467 8.47 19.76 0.79
CA THR A 467 7.75 19.49 -0.46
C THR A 467 8.71 19.17 -1.61
N ALA A 468 8.25 18.36 -2.57
CA ALA A 468 9.01 18.10 -3.80
C ALA A 468 9.25 19.42 -4.54
N ARG A 469 10.48 19.62 -5.05
CA ARG A 469 10.80 20.81 -5.83
C ARG A 469 10.74 20.55 -7.33
N TYR A 470 11.07 19.34 -7.76
CA TYR A 470 11.09 18.94 -9.16
C TYR A 470 10.43 17.60 -9.34
N SER A 471 10.08 17.30 -10.60
CA SER A 471 9.55 15.99 -10.99
C SER A 471 10.20 15.51 -12.30
N VAL A 472 10.75 14.31 -12.30
CA VAL A 472 11.14 13.59 -13.52
C VAL A 472 9.91 12.84 -14.00
N TRP A 473 9.26 13.41 -15.04
CA TRP A 473 7.99 12.93 -15.55
C TRP A 473 7.88 13.21 -17.06
N ASN A 474 7.44 12.24 -17.86
CA ASN A 474 7.36 12.40 -19.32
C ASN A 474 6.09 13.13 -19.80
N GLU A 475 5.04 13.20 -18.99
CA GLU A 475 3.81 13.91 -19.29
C GLU A 475 3.90 15.37 -18.81
N VAL A 476 4.67 16.17 -19.53
CA VAL A 476 4.88 17.57 -19.17
C VAL A 476 4.01 18.46 -20.04
N ASN A 477 3.33 19.39 -19.40
CA ASN A 477 2.63 20.48 -20.06
C ASN A 477 3.13 21.85 -19.49
N GLU A 478 2.76 22.93 -20.15
CA GLU A 478 3.17 24.30 -19.77
C GLU A 478 2.82 24.70 -18.32
N ALA A 479 1.81 24.02 -17.72
CA ALA A 479 1.41 24.24 -16.33
C ALA A 479 2.40 23.63 -15.31
N ARG A 480 3.40 22.87 -15.75
CA ARG A 480 4.37 22.17 -14.90
C ARG A 480 5.81 22.63 -15.15
N PRO A 481 6.20 23.85 -14.75
CA PRO A 481 7.49 24.44 -15.09
C PRO A 481 8.70 23.78 -14.38
N ARG A 482 8.44 22.83 -13.46
CA ARG A 482 9.48 22.14 -12.67
C ARG A 482 9.46 20.61 -12.89
N ALA A 483 8.70 20.16 -13.88
CA ALA A 483 8.63 18.75 -14.26
C ALA A 483 9.10 18.55 -15.70
N GLY A 484 9.72 17.43 -16.00
CA GLY A 484 10.15 17.14 -17.36
C GLY A 484 11.13 16.00 -17.50
N THR A 485 11.84 16.03 -18.62
CA THR A 485 12.88 15.07 -18.93
C THR A 485 14.05 15.17 -17.92
N PRO A 486 14.87 14.13 -17.79
CA PRO A 486 16.05 14.16 -16.94
C PRO A 486 16.97 15.35 -17.22
N GLU A 487 17.17 15.72 -18.50
CA GLU A 487 18.01 16.84 -18.89
C GLU A 487 17.44 18.19 -18.43
N PHE A 488 16.11 18.34 -18.57
CA PHE A 488 15.43 19.55 -18.12
C PHE A 488 15.53 19.71 -16.61
N VAL A 489 15.23 18.66 -15.87
CA VAL A 489 15.29 18.66 -14.39
C VAL A 489 16.73 18.91 -13.91
N ALA A 490 17.74 18.27 -14.52
CA ALA A 490 19.14 18.56 -14.20
C ALA A 490 19.51 20.03 -14.40
N SER A 491 19.03 20.67 -15.48
CA SER A 491 19.26 22.09 -15.73
C SER A 491 18.68 23.00 -14.63
N LEU A 492 17.51 22.63 -14.10
CA LEU A 492 16.87 23.36 -13.00
C LEU A 492 17.64 23.21 -11.68
N ILE A 493 18.06 21.99 -11.35
CA ILE A 493 18.87 21.71 -10.15
C ILE A 493 20.19 22.49 -10.21
N ASN A 494 20.89 22.45 -11.34
CA ASN A 494 22.14 23.16 -11.54
C ASN A 494 21.97 24.68 -11.41
N ARG A 495 20.93 25.25 -12.02
CA ARG A 495 20.59 26.66 -11.89
C ARG A 495 20.40 27.09 -10.44
N ASP A 496 19.64 26.32 -9.67
CA ASP A 496 19.34 26.64 -8.28
C ASP A 496 20.59 26.49 -7.40
N ALA A 497 21.47 25.53 -7.67
CA ALA A 497 22.75 25.39 -7.00
C ALA A 497 23.70 26.56 -7.30
N MET A 498 23.79 26.99 -8.56
CA MET A 498 24.60 28.18 -8.95
C MET A 498 24.08 29.44 -8.29
N ASN A 499 22.77 29.66 -8.22
CA ASN A 499 22.16 30.80 -7.54
C ASN A 499 22.46 30.78 -6.03
N ALA A 500 22.36 29.63 -5.38
CA ALA A 500 22.70 29.47 -3.97
C ALA A 500 24.17 29.82 -3.72
N LYS A 501 25.09 29.34 -4.56
CA LYS A 501 26.52 29.61 -4.45
C LYS A 501 26.82 31.11 -4.62
N SER A 502 26.18 31.78 -5.56
CA SER A 502 26.33 33.24 -5.78
C SER A 502 25.90 34.06 -4.56
N ASN A 503 24.95 33.53 -3.76
CA ASN A 503 24.48 34.15 -2.53
C ASN A 503 25.15 33.58 -1.26
N HIS A 504 26.26 32.85 -1.40
CA HIS A 504 26.96 32.18 -0.30
C HIS A 504 26.06 31.23 0.52
N ASP A 505 25.09 30.61 -0.12
CA ASP A 505 24.17 29.66 0.49
C ASP A 505 24.32 28.27 -0.13
N LYS A 506 23.49 27.32 0.32
CA LYS A 506 23.38 25.95 -0.20
C LYS A 506 21.99 25.70 -0.68
N ALA A 507 21.85 25.06 -1.83
CA ALA A 507 20.58 24.53 -2.27
C ALA A 507 20.33 23.17 -1.61
N PHE A 508 19.10 22.98 -1.07
CA PHE A 508 18.58 21.71 -0.60
C PHE A 508 17.30 21.44 -1.34
N SER A 509 17.25 20.34 -2.06
CA SER A 509 16.06 20.02 -2.86
C SER A 509 15.90 18.51 -3.04
N TRP A 510 14.70 18.11 -3.43
CA TRP A 510 14.46 16.74 -3.86
C TRP A 510 13.51 16.69 -5.05
N THR A 511 13.68 15.63 -5.85
CA THR A 511 12.91 15.35 -7.05
C THR A 511 12.08 14.10 -6.85
N ILE A 512 10.78 14.18 -7.07
CA ILE A 512 9.96 12.97 -7.24
C ILE A 512 10.19 12.41 -8.65
N VAL A 513 10.45 11.12 -8.75
CA VAL A 513 10.67 10.42 -10.01
C VAL A 513 9.48 9.51 -10.27
N HIS A 514 8.74 9.76 -11.34
CA HIS A 514 7.62 8.93 -11.73
C HIS A 514 8.10 7.58 -12.27
N ALA A 515 7.81 6.51 -11.55
CA ALA A 515 8.35 5.19 -11.81
C ALA A 515 8.03 4.65 -13.22
N TRP A 516 6.87 5.00 -13.75
CA TRP A 516 6.35 4.48 -15.02
C TRP A 516 6.63 5.37 -16.23
N SER A 517 7.28 6.53 -16.05
CA SER A 517 7.60 7.41 -17.17
C SER A 517 8.62 6.79 -18.11
N ASP A 518 8.25 6.63 -19.37
CA ASP A 518 9.14 6.18 -20.44
C ASP A 518 9.63 7.39 -21.25
N PHE A 519 10.91 7.65 -21.20
CA PHE A 519 11.57 8.75 -21.89
C PHE A 519 12.20 8.36 -23.22
N SER A 520 11.89 7.18 -23.76
CA SER A 520 12.48 6.67 -25.01
C SER A 520 12.31 7.60 -26.20
N LEU A 521 11.21 8.37 -26.22
CA LEU A 521 10.88 9.31 -27.30
C LEU A 521 11.20 10.77 -26.98
N THR A 522 11.35 11.13 -25.70
CA THR A 522 11.41 12.52 -25.25
C THR A 522 12.77 12.93 -24.69
N SER A 523 13.64 11.98 -24.39
CA SER A 523 14.96 12.20 -23.84
C SER A 523 16.06 11.57 -24.69
N LYS A 524 17.29 12.12 -24.58
CA LYS A 524 18.50 11.59 -25.22
C LYS A 524 19.23 10.55 -24.38
N ILE A 525 18.55 9.93 -23.40
CA ILE A 525 19.14 8.91 -22.55
C ILE A 525 19.72 7.78 -23.42
N SER A 526 21.00 7.49 -23.21
CA SER A 526 21.71 6.41 -23.90
C SER A 526 21.37 5.04 -23.32
N GLU A 527 21.13 4.98 -22.02
CA GLU A 527 20.76 3.77 -21.29
C GLU A 527 19.32 3.35 -21.65
N LYS A 528 19.13 2.10 -22.03
CA LYS A 528 17.81 1.54 -22.36
C LYS A 528 17.48 0.38 -21.42
N PRO A 529 16.20 0.21 -21.06
CA PRO A 529 15.06 1.10 -21.37
C PRO A 529 15.13 2.42 -20.61
N ALA A 530 14.55 3.49 -21.15
CA ALA A 530 14.56 4.84 -20.59
C ALA A 530 13.44 5.04 -19.54
N ILE A 531 13.38 4.13 -18.56
CA ILE A 531 12.35 4.06 -17.52
C ILE A 531 12.99 3.79 -16.15
N GLY A 532 12.32 4.19 -15.07
CA GLY A 532 12.72 3.87 -13.70
C GLY A 532 14.06 4.48 -13.29
N PHE A 533 15.06 3.65 -13.00
CA PHE A 533 16.39 4.07 -12.53
C PHE A 533 17.23 4.81 -13.59
N ASN A 534 17.14 4.39 -14.86
CA ASN A 534 17.99 4.97 -15.91
C ASN A 534 17.75 6.48 -16.14
N PRO A 535 16.53 7.02 -16.11
CA PRO A 535 16.28 8.46 -16.09
C PRO A 535 16.97 9.20 -14.93
N VAL A 536 16.98 8.60 -13.74
CA VAL A 536 17.65 9.19 -12.56
C VAL A 536 19.16 9.27 -12.79
N LYS A 537 19.77 8.18 -13.24
CA LYS A 537 21.20 8.10 -13.56
C LYS A 537 21.59 9.09 -14.66
N ALA A 538 20.73 9.27 -15.66
CA ALA A 538 20.95 10.26 -16.71
C ALA A 538 20.87 11.70 -16.18
N CYS A 539 19.92 11.99 -15.31
CA CYS A 539 19.79 13.30 -14.67
C CYS A 539 21.04 13.60 -13.81
N GLU A 540 21.45 12.65 -12.99
CA GLU A 540 22.61 12.79 -12.08
C GLU A 540 23.92 13.06 -12.83
N LYS A 541 24.18 12.37 -13.94
CA LYS A 541 25.35 12.60 -14.78
C LYS A 541 25.47 14.03 -15.36
N LEU A 542 24.37 14.77 -15.40
CA LEU A 542 24.31 16.15 -15.90
C LEU A 542 24.39 17.20 -14.79
N LEU A 543 24.47 16.78 -13.53
CA LEU A 543 24.64 17.70 -12.42
C LEU A 543 26.09 18.25 -12.39
N ILE A 544 26.21 19.50 -11.99
CA ILE A 544 27.52 20.14 -11.80
C ILE A 544 28.20 19.59 -10.53
N ASP A 545 29.52 19.64 -10.47
CA ASP A 545 30.35 19.11 -9.36
C ASP A 545 29.98 19.67 -7.98
N ASP A 546 29.36 20.84 -7.94
CA ASP A 546 28.91 21.48 -6.71
C ASP A 546 27.58 20.93 -6.17
N VAL A 547 26.92 20.03 -6.90
CA VAL A 547 25.71 19.34 -6.48
C VAL A 547 26.06 17.89 -6.14
N LYS A 548 25.79 17.49 -4.90
CA LYS A 548 25.97 16.11 -4.44
C LYS A 548 24.61 15.43 -4.23
N THR A 549 24.46 14.26 -4.80
CA THR A 549 23.30 13.41 -4.53
C THR A 549 23.53 12.59 -3.27
N VAL A 550 22.51 12.57 -2.38
CA VAL A 550 22.55 11.91 -1.07
C VAL A 550 21.26 11.17 -0.80
N SER A 551 21.24 10.30 0.22
CA SER A 551 19.99 9.69 0.67
C SER A 551 19.01 10.74 1.21
N ALA A 552 17.71 10.42 1.20
CA ALA A 552 16.70 11.32 1.74
C ALA A 552 16.92 11.61 3.25
N ASN A 553 17.39 10.61 4.01
CA ASN A 553 17.70 10.79 5.43
C ASN A 553 18.85 11.78 5.63
N GLU A 554 19.92 11.65 4.84
CA GLU A 554 21.03 12.60 4.90
C GLU A 554 20.60 14.02 4.52
N LEU A 555 19.79 14.18 3.46
CA LEU A 555 19.26 15.48 3.05
C LEU A 555 18.47 16.13 4.20
N LEU A 556 17.59 15.39 4.87
CA LEU A 556 16.80 15.89 5.99
C LEU A 556 17.68 16.31 7.18
N TRP A 557 18.72 15.54 7.51
CA TRP A 557 19.68 15.93 8.54
C TRP A 557 20.44 17.22 8.18
N ARG A 558 20.81 17.39 6.91
CA ARG A 558 21.47 18.61 6.43
C ARG A 558 20.54 19.82 6.49
N ILE A 559 19.27 19.67 6.13
CA ILE A 559 18.24 20.71 6.29
C ILE A 559 18.10 21.10 7.76
N ARG A 560 18.01 20.14 8.67
CA ARG A 560 17.95 20.40 10.12
C ARG A 560 19.22 21.12 10.61
N MET A 561 20.40 20.70 10.17
CA MET A 561 21.65 21.35 10.55
C MET A 561 21.71 22.80 10.03
N LYS A 562 21.24 23.08 8.84
CA LYS A 562 21.21 24.42 8.26
C LYS A 562 20.25 25.35 9.02
N TYR A 563 19.02 24.92 9.23
CA TYR A 563 17.94 25.80 9.71
C TYR A 563 17.65 25.68 11.22
N ARG A 564 18.12 24.62 11.87
CA ARG A 564 17.91 24.32 13.30
C ARG A 564 19.22 23.82 13.95
N SER A 565 20.34 24.50 13.65
CA SER A 565 21.68 24.05 14.02
C SER A 565 21.87 23.75 15.51
N ALA A 566 21.43 24.64 16.38
CA ALA A 566 21.59 24.45 17.84
C ALA A 566 20.87 23.18 18.33
N GLN A 567 19.62 22.98 17.92
CA GLN A 567 18.84 21.81 18.26
C GLN A 567 19.42 20.53 17.63
N THR A 568 19.85 20.59 16.37
CA THR A 568 20.43 19.44 15.66
C THR A 568 21.73 18.99 16.33
N LYS A 569 22.61 19.92 16.68
CA LYS A 569 23.85 19.61 17.42
C LYS A 569 23.58 18.95 18.79
N SER A 570 22.52 19.40 19.48
CA SER A 570 22.12 18.79 20.75
C SER A 570 21.65 17.34 20.57
N LEU A 571 20.92 17.05 19.49
CA LEU A 571 20.46 15.70 19.17
C LEU A 571 21.63 14.76 18.80
N ILE A 572 22.60 15.23 18.02
CA ILE A 572 23.79 14.45 17.66
C ILE A 572 24.60 14.10 18.91
N LYS A 573 24.87 15.08 19.78
CA LYS A 573 25.58 14.86 21.04
C LYS A 573 24.84 13.92 22.01
N GLY A 574 23.52 13.91 21.97
CA GLY A 574 22.68 12.98 22.75
C GLY A 574 22.70 11.55 22.25
N TYR A 575 23.11 11.30 21.00
CA TYR A 575 23.28 9.97 20.43
C TYR A 575 24.69 9.39 20.66
N VAL A 576 25.65 10.18 21.09
CA VAL A 576 27.04 9.77 21.39
C VAL A 576 27.17 9.31 22.86
N LEU A 577 26.15 9.47 23.65
CA LEU A 577 26.05 8.96 25.02
C LEU A 577 25.11 7.75 25.08
#